data_1a966da4fce5c54bab043cd681cf7897
#
_entry.id   1a966da4fce5c54bab043cd681cf7897
#
_cell.length_a   1.000
_cell.length_b   1.000
_cell.length_c   1.000
_cell.angle_alpha   90.00
_cell.angle_beta   90.00
_cell.angle_gamma   90.00
#
_symmetry.space_group_name_H-M   'P 1'
#
loop_
_entity.id
_entity.type
_entity.pdbx_description
1 polymer ?
#
loop_
_entity_poly.entity_id
_entity_poly.type
_entity_poly.pdbx_seq_one_letter_code
_entity_poly.pdbx_strand_id
1 'polypeptide(L)'
;MAPNTQAAAAKKSALKGTNSKKAVKVRTNTTFRLPKTLKLAKSPRYARKAVPHYNRMDAYKIIESPIASETAIKKVEDGNTLVFQVSLKSNKHQIKAAVKELYEVDVEKVNTMIRPNGTKKAYIRLTADHDALDVANRIGYV
;
A
#
# COMPACT_ATOMS: atom_id res chain seq x y z
N MET A 1 -1.89 21.88 54.22
CA MET A 1 -0.55 21.69 53.59
C MET A 1 -0.52 20.34 52.94
N ALA A 2 -0.26 20.25 51.65
CA ALA A 2 -0.12 18.97 50.94
C ALA A 2 1.05 18.17 51.53
N PRO A 3 0.91 16.86 51.80
CA PRO A 3 2.01 16.08 52.33
C PRO A 3 3.17 16.08 51.35
N ASN A 4 4.36 16.37 51.87
CA ASN A 4 5.57 16.37 51.07
C ASN A 4 5.82 14.93 50.51
N THR A 5 5.47 14.71 49.28
CA THR A 5 5.54 13.40 48.63
C THR A 5 6.96 12.82 48.57
N GLN A 6 7.97 13.69 48.55
CA GLN A 6 9.38 13.28 48.60
C GLN A 6 9.77 12.73 49.97
N ALA A 7 9.34 13.40 51.06
CA ALA A 7 9.60 12.93 52.40
C ALA A 7 8.88 11.57 52.69
N ALA A 8 7.67 11.42 52.21
CA ALA A 8 6.94 10.16 52.32
C ALA A 8 7.63 9.02 51.52
N ALA A 9 8.13 9.31 50.33
CA ALA A 9 8.89 8.36 49.52
C ALA A 9 10.23 7.97 50.16
N ALA A 10 10.95 8.93 50.70
CA ALA A 10 12.19 8.69 51.42
C ALA A 10 11.99 7.84 52.70
N LYS A 11 10.94 8.15 53.50
CA LYS A 11 10.56 7.33 54.66
C LYS A 11 10.22 5.89 54.25
N LYS A 12 9.46 5.71 53.20
CA LYS A 12 9.11 4.37 52.69
C LYS A 12 10.32 3.60 52.20
N SER A 13 11.25 4.25 51.52
CA SER A 13 12.50 3.66 51.06
C SER A 13 13.41 3.27 52.23
N ALA A 14 13.53 4.12 53.26
CA ALA A 14 14.32 3.80 54.46
C ALA A 14 13.76 2.64 55.28
N LEU A 15 12.44 2.55 55.40
CA LEU A 15 11.78 1.51 56.20
C LEU A 15 11.65 0.16 55.47
N LYS A 16 11.38 0.17 54.19
CA LYS A 16 11.09 -1.04 53.38
C LYS A 16 12.15 -1.41 52.37
N GLY A 17 13.18 -0.59 52.22
CA GLY A 17 14.20 -0.74 51.19
C GLY A 17 13.66 -0.46 49.76
N THR A 18 14.57 -0.39 48.81
CA THR A 18 14.25 -0.17 47.38
C THR A 18 13.95 -1.44 46.59
N ASN A 19 14.42 -2.60 47.09
CA ASN A 19 14.33 -3.89 46.43
C ASN A 19 13.17 -4.80 46.89
N SER A 20 12.31 -4.32 47.81
CA SER A 20 11.27 -5.15 48.44
C SER A 20 10.09 -5.53 47.57
N LYS A 21 10.01 -5.01 46.34
CA LYS A 21 8.91 -5.30 45.41
C LYS A 21 9.43 -5.97 44.14
N LYS A 22 9.98 -7.14 44.26
CA LYS A 22 10.14 -8.00 43.08
C LYS A 22 8.74 -8.48 42.67
N ALA A 23 8.20 -7.93 41.58
CA ALA A 23 7.01 -8.48 40.98
C ALA A 23 7.29 -9.89 40.45
N VAL A 24 6.60 -10.88 40.96
CA VAL A 24 6.64 -12.22 40.41
C VAL A 24 5.91 -12.23 39.08
N LYS A 25 6.57 -12.67 38.02
CA LYS A 25 5.96 -12.79 36.70
C LYS A 25 4.91 -13.89 36.73
N VAL A 26 3.64 -13.54 36.59
CA VAL A 26 2.53 -14.47 36.51
C VAL A 26 2.30 -14.83 35.02
N ARG A 27 2.26 -16.11 34.72
CA ARG A 27 1.93 -16.66 33.41
C ARG A 27 0.55 -17.28 33.48
N THR A 28 -0.39 -16.83 32.67
CA THR A 28 -1.79 -17.30 32.66
C THR A 28 -2.02 -18.51 31.76
N ASN A 29 -1.12 -18.75 30.77
CA ASN A 29 -1.21 -19.88 29.87
C ASN A 29 -0.33 -21.05 30.33
N THR A 30 -0.82 -22.27 30.18
CA THR A 30 -0.08 -23.49 30.49
C THR A 30 1.02 -23.80 29.50
N THR A 31 0.84 -23.40 28.23
CA THR A 31 1.84 -23.58 27.17
C THR A 31 2.81 -22.42 27.15
N PHE A 32 4.07 -22.70 27.40
CA PHE A 32 5.13 -21.71 27.24
C PHE A 32 5.52 -21.56 25.77
N ARG A 33 5.35 -20.36 25.23
CA ARG A 33 5.87 -19.95 23.91
C ARG A 33 7.03 -19.00 24.13
N LEU A 34 7.99 -19.00 23.17
CA LEU A 34 9.12 -18.07 23.21
C LEU A 34 8.60 -16.62 23.25
N PRO A 35 8.96 -15.82 24.29
CA PRO A 35 8.52 -14.44 24.38
C PRO A 35 9.02 -13.61 23.22
N LYS A 36 8.16 -12.72 22.71
CA LYS A 36 8.60 -11.71 21.73
C LYS A 36 9.49 -10.70 22.43
N THR A 37 10.73 -10.61 21.98
CA THR A 37 11.69 -9.63 22.47
C THR A 37 11.86 -8.47 21.51
N LEU A 38 12.34 -7.34 22.00
CA LEU A 38 12.65 -6.17 21.18
C LEU A 38 13.78 -6.52 20.22
N LYS A 39 13.53 -6.32 18.92
CA LYS A 39 14.54 -6.45 17.86
C LYS A 39 14.90 -5.05 17.37
N LEU A 40 16.06 -4.58 17.74
CA LEU A 40 16.57 -3.30 17.26
C LEU A 40 17.00 -3.42 15.80
N ALA A 41 16.70 -2.36 15.02
CA ALA A 41 17.20 -2.25 13.67
C ALA A 41 18.73 -2.12 13.64
N LYS A 42 19.35 -2.69 12.63
CA LYS A 42 20.80 -2.53 12.41
C LYS A 42 21.09 -1.07 12.01
N SER A 43 22.19 -0.54 12.52
CA SER A 43 22.73 0.76 12.14
C SER A 43 24.03 0.56 11.37
N PRO A 44 24.00 0.35 10.04
CA PRO A 44 25.19 0.06 9.25
C PRO A 44 26.10 1.29 9.15
N ARG A 45 27.42 1.09 9.12
CA ARG A 45 28.41 2.17 8.94
C ARG A 45 28.42 2.72 7.51
N TYR A 46 28.01 1.91 6.53
CA TYR A 46 27.95 2.30 5.13
C TYR A 46 26.72 1.67 4.47
N ALA A 47 26.16 2.37 3.49
CA ALA A 47 25.05 1.86 2.71
C ALA A 47 25.54 0.76 1.75
N ARG A 48 24.78 -0.35 1.61
CA ARG A 48 25.12 -1.43 0.67
C ARG A 48 25.06 -1.00 -0.78
N LYS A 49 24.21 -0.01 -1.09
CA LYS A 49 24.08 0.61 -2.41
C LYS A 49 24.30 2.11 -2.26
N ALA A 50 25.16 2.68 -3.10
CA ALA A 50 25.44 4.12 -3.11
C ALA A 50 24.23 4.93 -3.56
N VAL A 51 23.49 4.42 -4.57
CA VAL A 51 22.29 5.06 -5.12
C VAL A 51 21.15 4.05 -5.14
N PRO A 52 19.95 4.40 -4.63
CA PRO A 52 18.78 3.54 -4.75
C PRO A 52 18.39 3.39 -6.23
N HIS A 53 17.87 2.20 -6.58
CA HIS A 53 17.38 1.98 -7.93
C HIS A 53 16.15 2.85 -8.19
N TYR A 54 16.06 3.47 -9.39
CA TYR A 54 14.88 4.22 -9.80
C TYR A 54 13.64 3.29 -9.88
N ASN A 55 12.45 3.86 -9.83
CA ASN A 55 11.21 3.10 -9.95
C ASN A 55 11.14 2.42 -11.33
N ARG A 56 11.12 1.07 -11.34
CA ARG A 56 11.12 0.27 -12.57
C ARG A 56 9.77 0.24 -13.27
N MET A 57 8.69 0.57 -12.57
CA MET A 57 7.31 0.55 -13.05
C MET A 57 6.74 1.96 -12.96
N ASP A 58 7.08 2.79 -13.94
CA ASP A 58 6.47 4.11 -14.15
C ASP A 58 5.14 3.98 -14.90
N ALA A 59 4.36 5.06 -14.98
CA ALA A 59 3.06 5.06 -15.63
C ALA A 59 3.12 4.62 -17.08
N TYR A 60 4.15 5.05 -17.82
CA TYR A 60 4.35 4.70 -19.24
C TYR A 60 4.75 3.24 -19.47
N LYS A 61 5.38 2.59 -18.50
CA LYS A 61 5.69 1.15 -18.56
C LYS A 61 4.53 0.28 -18.09
N ILE A 62 3.64 0.84 -17.28
CA ILE A 62 2.43 0.14 -16.80
C ILE A 62 1.39 0.09 -17.89
N ILE A 63 1.06 1.23 -18.51
CA ILE A 63 0.09 1.32 -19.62
C ILE A 63 0.85 1.21 -20.94
N GLU A 64 0.61 0.12 -21.68
CA GLU A 64 1.32 -0.15 -22.93
C GLU A 64 0.55 0.39 -24.13
N SER A 65 -0.72 0.02 -24.29
CA SER A 65 -1.56 0.43 -25.41
C SER A 65 -3.04 0.32 -25.10
N PRO A 66 -3.92 1.12 -25.72
CA PRO A 66 -5.35 0.92 -25.67
C PRO A 66 -5.77 -0.34 -26.47
N ILE A 67 -6.91 -0.93 -26.14
CA ILE A 67 -7.49 -2.07 -26.86
C ILE A 67 -8.80 -1.61 -27.52
N ALA A 68 -8.81 -1.45 -28.83
CA ALA A 68 -9.90 -0.93 -29.65
C ALA A 68 -10.70 -2.06 -30.33
N SER A 69 -11.08 -3.11 -29.59
CA SER A 69 -12.01 -4.12 -30.10
C SER A 69 -13.46 -3.64 -29.97
N GLU A 70 -14.38 -4.12 -30.82
CA GLU A 70 -15.81 -3.79 -30.73
C GLU A 70 -16.37 -3.96 -29.31
N THR A 71 -16.02 -5.06 -28.65
CA THR A 71 -16.44 -5.32 -27.26
C THR A 71 -15.81 -4.35 -26.25
N ALA A 72 -14.62 -3.83 -26.52
CA ALA A 72 -13.97 -2.83 -25.68
C ALA A 72 -14.62 -1.47 -25.85
N ILE A 73 -14.95 -1.08 -27.08
CA ILE A 73 -15.65 0.17 -27.40
C ILE A 73 -17.04 0.19 -26.74
N LYS A 74 -17.80 -0.89 -26.83
CA LYS A 74 -19.08 -1.01 -26.09
C LYS A 74 -18.94 -0.83 -24.58
N LYS A 75 -17.83 -1.26 -23.99
CA LYS A 75 -17.58 -1.03 -22.56
C LYS A 75 -17.23 0.42 -22.22
N VAL A 76 -16.64 1.14 -23.15
CA VAL A 76 -16.42 2.59 -23.01
C VAL A 76 -17.77 3.32 -23.04
N GLU A 77 -18.62 3.03 -24.02
CA GLU A 77 -19.91 3.68 -24.23
C GLU A 77 -20.92 3.35 -23.11
N ASP A 78 -21.18 2.06 -22.87
CA ASP A 78 -22.23 1.62 -21.96
C ASP A 78 -21.78 1.50 -20.50
N GLY A 79 -20.48 1.24 -20.27
CA GLY A 79 -19.96 0.85 -18.97
C GLY A 79 -19.00 1.83 -18.32
N ASN A 80 -18.78 3.00 -18.91
CA ASN A 80 -17.80 3.99 -18.45
C ASN A 80 -16.45 3.36 -18.10
N THR A 81 -15.96 2.45 -18.96
CA THR A 81 -14.82 1.60 -18.68
C THR A 81 -13.79 1.64 -19.81
N LEU A 82 -12.61 2.15 -19.54
CA LEU A 82 -11.47 2.11 -20.45
C LEU A 82 -10.83 0.71 -20.46
N VAL A 83 -10.31 0.31 -21.61
CA VAL A 83 -9.69 -1.01 -21.78
C VAL A 83 -8.28 -0.85 -22.32
N PHE A 84 -7.28 -1.30 -21.54
CA PHE A 84 -5.87 -1.20 -21.90
C PHE A 84 -5.16 -2.53 -21.84
N GLN A 85 -4.16 -2.68 -22.69
CA GLN A 85 -3.08 -3.64 -22.47
C GLN A 85 -2.10 -3.02 -21.49
N VAL A 86 -1.75 -3.78 -20.46
CA VAL A 86 -0.87 -3.32 -19.38
C VAL A 86 0.25 -4.33 -19.15
N SER A 87 1.33 -3.85 -18.56
CA SER A 87 2.47 -4.70 -18.21
C SER A 87 2.06 -5.87 -17.32
N LEU A 88 2.57 -7.05 -17.63
CA LEU A 88 2.28 -8.27 -16.89
C LEU A 88 2.68 -8.16 -15.40
N LYS A 89 3.72 -7.40 -15.11
CA LYS A 89 4.24 -7.18 -13.75
C LYS A 89 3.45 -6.17 -12.93
N SER A 90 2.54 -5.40 -13.56
CA SER A 90 1.74 -4.38 -12.86
C SER A 90 0.61 -4.99 -12.03
N ASN A 91 0.29 -4.38 -10.91
CA ASN A 91 -0.87 -4.71 -10.09
C ASN A 91 -1.99 -3.67 -10.27
N LYS A 92 -3.18 -3.95 -9.74
CA LYS A 92 -4.36 -3.07 -9.86
C LYS A 92 -4.13 -1.68 -9.28
N HIS A 93 -3.39 -1.58 -8.16
CA HIS A 93 -3.09 -0.29 -7.52
C HIS A 93 -2.15 0.56 -8.39
N GLN A 94 -1.14 -0.07 -8.99
CA GLN A 94 -0.23 0.60 -9.91
C GLN A 94 -0.94 1.06 -11.18
N ILE A 95 -1.85 0.23 -11.74
CA ILE A 95 -2.66 0.60 -12.90
C ILE A 95 -3.57 1.79 -12.58
N LYS A 96 -4.23 1.79 -11.42
CA LYS A 96 -5.06 2.91 -10.95
C LYS A 96 -4.26 4.20 -10.84
N ALA A 97 -3.08 4.14 -10.22
CA ALA A 97 -2.20 5.31 -10.09
C ALA A 97 -1.68 5.82 -11.44
N ALA A 98 -1.29 4.90 -12.35
CA ALA A 98 -0.82 5.25 -13.68
C ALA A 98 -1.88 5.95 -14.54
N VAL A 99 -3.13 5.47 -14.49
CA VAL A 99 -4.25 6.08 -15.22
C VAL A 99 -4.55 7.49 -14.68
N LYS A 100 -4.53 7.66 -13.36
CA LYS A 100 -4.71 8.97 -12.74
C LYS A 100 -3.58 9.94 -13.13
N GLU A 101 -2.35 9.48 -13.18
CA GLU A 101 -1.17 10.28 -13.55
C GLU A 101 -1.18 10.69 -15.03
N LEU A 102 -1.54 9.77 -15.94
CA LEU A 102 -1.46 10.00 -17.38
C LEU A 102 -2.67 10.76 -17.96
N TYR A 103 -3.87 10.48 -17.43
CA TYR A 103 -5.13 10.97 -18.01
C TYR A 103 -5.88 11.92 -17.09
N GLU A 104 -5.40 12.15 -15.87
CA GLU A 104 -5.99 13.06 -14.88
C GLU A 104 -7.46 12.72 -14.54
N VAL A 105 -7.77 11.41 -14.49
CA VAL A 105 -9.11 10.90 -14.18
C VAL A 105 -9.11 10.02 -12.94
N ASP A 106 -10.21 10.02 -12.20
CA ASP A 106 -10.40 9.17 -11.05
C ASP A 106 -11.00 7.82 -11.44
N VAL A 107 -10.41 6.76 -10.87
CA VAL A 107 -10.78 5.38 -11.16
C VAL A 107 -11.55 4.79 -9.99
N GLU A 108 -12.75 4.28 -10.26
CA GLU A 108 -13.54 3.54 -9.28
C GLU A 108 -12.93 2.15 -9.03
N LYS A 109 -12.82 1.34 -10.09
CA LYS A 109 -12.42 -0.07 -10.00
C LYS A 109 -11.54 -0.49 -11.17
N VAL A 110 -10.58 -1.36 -10.89
CA VAL A 110 -9.74 -2.01 -11.90
C VAL A 110 -9.92 -3.52 -11.85
N ASN A 111 -10.28 -4.12 -12.97
CA ASN A 111 -10.31 -5.56 -13.16
C ASN A 111 -9.25 -5.94 -14.19
N THR A 112 -8.51 -7.03 -13.93
CA THR A 112 -7.44 -7.49 -14.80
C THR A 112 -7.65 -8.94 -15.18
N MET A 113 -7.24 -9.31 -16.40
CA MET A 113 -7.15 -10.68 -16.85
C MET A 113 -5.87 -10.89 -17.65
N ILE A 114 -5.35 -12.10 -17.62
CA ILE A 114 -4.26 -12.53 -18.50
C ILE A 114 -4.90 -13.20 -19.72
N ARG A 115 -4.59 -12.68 -20.91
CA ARG A 115 -5.09 -13.24 -22.16
C ARG A 115 -4.33 -14.51 -22.53
N PRO A 116 -4.90 -15.38 -23.40
CA PRO A 116 -4.21 -16.60 -23.87
C PRO A 116 -2.86 -16.33 -24.55
N ASN A 117 -2.67 -15.13 -25.12
CA ASN A 117 -1.40 -14.70 -25.72
C ASN A 117 -0.34 -14.27 -24.68
N GLY A 118 -0.60 -14.41 -23.38
CA GLY A 118 0.32 -14.07 -22.30
C GLY A 118 0.36 -12.59 -21.89
N THR A 119 -0.44 -11.70 -22.52
CA THR A 119 -0.51 -10.28 -22.17
C THR A 119 -1.59 -10.02 -21.13
N LYS A 120 -1.41 -8.99 -20.32
CA LYS A 120 -2.42 -8.58 -19.34
C LYS A 120 -3.33 -7.51 -19.93
N LYS A 121 -4.65 -7.71 -19.79
CA LYS A 121 -5.69 -6.76 -20.16
C LYS A 121 -6.31 -6.20 -18.89
N ALA A 122 -6.48 -4.89 -18.83
CA ALA A 122 -7.10 -4.20 -17.71
C ALA A 122 -8.40 -3.51 -18.16
N TYR A 123 -9.45 -3.70 -17.38
CA TYR A 123 -10.71 -2.99 -17.46
C TYR A 123 -10.75 -1.96 -16.34
N ILE A 124 -10.78 -0.69 -16.68
CA ILE A 124 -10.62 0.43 -15.77
C ILE A 124 -11.93 1.22 -15.78
N ARG A 125 -12.77 1.00 -14.78
CA ARG A 125 -14.02 1.74 -14.62
C ARG A 125 -13.71 3.07 -13.97
N LEU A 126 -14.15 4.16 -14.63
CA LEU A 126 -14.04 5.52 -14.12
C LEU A 126 -15.14 5.82 -13.10
N THR A 127 -14.93 6.85 -12.31
CA THR A 127 -15.98 7.43 -11.45
C THR A 127 -17.01 8.15 -12.30
N ALA A 128 -18.21 8.40 -11.77
CA ALA A 128 -19.28 9.07 -12.48
C ALA A 128 -18.96 10.54 -12.86
N ASP A 129 -17.93 11.11 -12.26
CA ASP A 129 -17.47 12.47 -12.52
C ASP A 129 -16.68 12.61 -13.84
N HIS A 130 -16.26 11.48 -14.40
CA HIS A 130 -15.46 11.42 -15.65
C HIS A 130 -16.15 10.52 -16.67
N ASP A 131 -16.18 10.97 -17.93
CA ASP A 131 -16.68 10.18 -19.05
C ASP A 131 -15.54 9.44 -19.76
N ALA A 132 -15.66 8.13 -19.84
CA ALA A 132 -14.66 7.28 -20.52
C ALA A 132 -14.62 7.52 -22.03
N LEU A 133 -15.74 7.93 -22.64
CA LEU A 133 -15.80 8.25 -24.07
C LEU A 133 -14.96 9.49 -24.39
N ASP A 134 -15.06 10.54 -23.57
CA ASP A 134 -14.27 11.76 -23.74
C ASP A 134 -12.76 11.47 -23.59
N VAL A 135 -12.40 10.62 -22.63
CA VAL A 135 -11.01 10.19 -22.44
C VAL A 135 -10.51 9.37 -23.63
N ALA A 136 -11.33 8.44 -24.12
CA ALA A 136 -11.02 7.60 -25.27
C ALA A 136 -10.81 8.43 -26.56
N ASN A 137 -11.64 9.44 -26.79
CA ASN A 137 -11.50 10.39 -27.89
C ASN A 137 -10.21 11.19 -27.76
N ARG A 138 -9.88 11.66 -26.57
CA ARG A 138 -8.63 12.40 -26.29
C ARG A 138 -7.38 11.55 -26.51
N ILE A 139 -7.45 10.26 -26.22
CA ILE A 139 -6.36 9.29 -26.49
C ILE A 139 -6.34 8.91 -27.99
N GLY A 140 -7.46 8.99 -28.69
CA GLY A 140 -7.57 8.75 -30.13
C GLY A 140 -7.74 7.28 -30.50
N TYR A 141 -8.45 6.48 -29.69
CA TYR A 141 -8.71 5.07 -30.03
C TYR A 141 -10.19 4.74 -30.22
N VAL A 142 -11.06 5.71 -30.13
CA VAL A 142 -12.49 5.68 -30.50
C VAL A 142 -12.74 6.78 -31.51
#